data_2a251e2e42d1067df896e523297428ef
#
_entry.id   2a251e2e42d1067df896e523297428ef
#
_cell.length_a   1.000
_cell.length_b   1.000
_cell.length_c   1.000
_cell.angle_alpha   90.00
_cell.angle_beta   90.00
_cell.angle_gamma   90.00
#
_symmetry.space_group_name_H-M   'P 1'
#
loop_
_entity.id
_entity.type
_entity.pdbx_description
1 polymer ?
#
loop_
_entity_poly.entity_id
_entity_poly.type
_entity_poly.pdbx_seq_one_letter_code
_entity_poly.pdbx_strand_id
1 'polypeptide(L)'
;MKVKRNGFLILENVIALSLIGLISSLVVCVFSTSIFCINKSYRSTDMLNIAKKEMCAIEYSIDNTDVEEEYVTKTIKDYGIDYKIKKSDKYYNCYKVDVTVRHKDEEIKLNSYVVKN
;
A
#
# COMPACT_ATOMS: atom_id res chain seq x y z
N MET A 1 0.23 24.95 59.52
CA MET A 1 0.83 24.60 58.22
C MET A 1 0.20 23.44 57.48
N LYS A 2 -0.92 22.91 57.98
CA LYS A 2 -1.67 21.87 57.30
C LYS A 2 -2.23 22.34 55.92
N VAL A 3 -2.53 23.64 55.78
CA VAL A 3 -3.13 24.20 54.53
C VAL A 3 -2.12 24.18 53.37
N LYS A 4 -0.87 24.51 53.60
CA LYS A 4 0.17 24.46 52.56
C LYS A 4 0.45 23.01 52.08
N ARG A 5 0.41 22.07 53.01
CA ARG A 5 0.63 20.66 52.72
C ARG A 5 -0.52 20.08 51.88
N ASN A 6 -1.78 20.42 52.21
CA ASN A 6 -2.94 20.01 51.44
C ASN A 6 -2.94 20.62 50.03
N GLY A 7 -2.57 21.90 49.92
CA GLY A 7 -2.44 22.54 48.59
C GLY A 7 -1.37 21.91 47.73
N PHE A 8 -0.25 21.51 48.32
CA PHE A 8 0.84 20.84 47.63
C PHE A 8 0.39 19.45 47.16
N LEU A 9 -0.33 18.68 47.97
CA LEU A 9 -0.87 17.37 47.60
C LEU A 9 -1.90 17.47 46.47
N ILE A 10 -2.75 18.49 46.46
CA ILE A 10 -3.72 18.75 45.40
C ILE A 10 -2.98 19.05 44.08
N LEU A 11 -1.97 19.92 44.15
CA LEU A 11 -1.16 20.26 42.97
C LEU A 11 -0.44 19.04 42.42
N GLU A 12 0.15 18.21 43.29
CA GLU A 12 0.78 16.97 42.91
C GLU A 12 -0.18 16.01 42.22
N ASN A 13 -1.40 15.85 42.76
CA ASN A 13 -2.44 15.03 42.15
C ASN A 13 -2.88 15.54 40.75
N VAL A 14 -3.03 16.85 40.60
CA VAL A 14 -3.36 17.48 39.32
C VAL A 14 -2.28 17.24 38.29
N ILE A 15 -1.02 17.39 38.69
CA ILE A 15 0.11 17.13 37.80
C ILE A 15 0.15 15.65 37.40
N ALA A 16 -0.04 14.73 38.33
CA ALA A 16 -0.07 13.30 38.09
C ALA A 16 -1.20 12.92 37.13
N LEU A 17 -2.42 13.44 37.31
CA LEU A 17 -3.54 13.21 36.43
C LEU A 17 -3.29 13.77 35.02
N SER A 18 -2.66 14.94 34.94
CA SER A 18 -2.29 15.56 33.67
C SER A 18 -1.29 14.69 32.89
N LEU A 19 -0.27 14.16 33.59
CA LEU A 19 0.72 13.26 32.99
C LEU A 19 0.08 11.96 32.51
N ILE A 20 -0.81 11.37 33.30
CA ILE A 20 -1.54 10.17 32.89
C ILE A 20 -2.39 10.43 31.65
N GLY A 21 -3.06 11.58 31.60
CA GLY A 21 -3.85 11.99 30.44
C GLY A 21 -3.00 12.15 29.19
N LEU A 22 -1.83 12.78 29.30
CA LEU A 22 -0.89 12.93 28.18
C LEU A 22 -0.37 11.58 27.69
N ILE A 23 0.04 10.72 28.60
CA ILE A 23 0.54 9.39 28.26
C ILE A 23 -0.56 8.57 27.57
N SER A 24 -1.78 8.59 28.09
CA SER A 24 -2.92 7.89 27.52
C SER A 24 -3.24 8.39 26.11
N SER A 25 -3.19 9.69 25.91
CA SER A 25 -3.40 10.31 24.60
C SER A 25 -2.35 9.86 23.58
N LEU A 26 -1.08 9.85 23.98
CA LEU A 26 0.03 9.38 23.14
C LEU A 26 -0.15 7.90 22.77
N VAL A 27 -0.51 7.07 23.72
CA VAL A 27 -0.74 5.64 23.50
C VAL A 27 -1.86 5.44 22.47
N VAL A 28 -2.97 6.15 22.62
CA VAL A 28 -4.09 6.06 21.66
C VAL A 28 -3.63 6.51 20.26
N CYS A 29 -2.89 7.59 20.16
CA CYS A 29 -2.34 8.07 18.88
C CYS A 29 -1.45 7.04 18.21
N VAL A 30 -0.55 6.42 18.99
CA VAL A 30 0.36 5.39 18.47
C VAL A 30 -0.42 4.17 17.97
N PHE A 31 -1.38 3.68 18.74
CA PHE A 31 -2.21 2.55 18.34
C PHE A 31 -3.02 2.85 17.08
N SER A 32 -3.66 4.02 17.00
CA SER A 32 -4.45 4.43 15.84
C SER A 32 -3.59 4.50 14.58
N THR A 33 -2.41 5.12 14.68
CA THR A 33 -1.46 5.21 13.58
C THR A 33 -0.95 3.84 13.16
N SER A 34 -0.66 2.97 14.12
CA SER A 34 -0.18 1.61 13.85
C SER A 34 -1.23 0.79 13.11
N ILE A 35 -2.49 0.83 13.54
CA ILE A 35 -3.59 0.14 12.87
C ILE A 35 -3.76 0.65 11.44
N PHE A 36 -3.72 1.96 11.26
CA PHE A 36 -3.81 2.56 9.93
C PHE A 36 -2.67 2.09 9.02
N CYS A 37 -1.44 2.09 9.53
CA CYS A 37 -0.26 1.63 8.77
C CYS A 37 -0.35 0.14 8.42
N ILE A 38 -0.81 -0.69 9.35
CA ILE A 38 -1.00 -2.13 9.12
C ILE A 38 -2.04 -2.36 8.02
N ASN A 39 -3.19 -1.71 8.08
CA ASN A 39 -4.24 -1.84 7.08
C ASN A 39 -3.76 -1.39 5.70
N LYS A 40 -3.04 -0.29 5.64
CA LYS A 40 -2.45 0.21 4.40
C LYS A 40 -1.43 -0.77 3.84
N SER A 41 -0.61 -1.35 4.70
CA SER A 41 0.39 -2.34 4.33
C SER A 41 -0.25 -3.61 3.75
N TYR A 42 -1.31 -4.11 4.38
CA TYR A 42 -2.08 -5.25 3.86
C TYR A 42 -2.67 -4.97 2.49
N ARG A 43 -3.27 -3.81 2.30
CA ARG A 43 -3.83 -3.43 0.99
C ARG A 43 -2.74 -3.33 -0.08
N SER A 44 -1.61 -2.71 0.25
CA SER A 44 -0.48 -2.60 -0.67
C SER A 44 0.07 -3.98 -1.05
N THR A 45 0.15 -4.89 -0.09
CA THR A 45 0.59 -6.27 -0.33
C THR A 45 -0.38 -7.02 -1.23
N ASP A 46 -1.69 -6.89 -0.99
CA ASP A 46 -2.72 -7.49 -1.85
C ASP A 46 -2.64 -6.96 -3.27
N MET A 47 -2.52 -5.64 -3.43
CA MET A 47 -2.40 -4.99 -4.73
C MET A 47 -1.13 -5.47 -5.46
N LEU A 48 -0.02 -5.58 -4.75
CA LEU A 48 1.23 -6.07 -5.31
C LEU A 48 1.13 -7.54 -5.73
N ASN A 49 0.47 -8.38 -4.94
CA ASN A 49 0.25 -9.79 -5.27
C ASN A 49 -0.62 -9.93 -6.52
N ILE A 50 -1.67 -9.12 -6.64
CA ILE A 50 -2.53 -9.08 -7.83
C ILE A 50 -1.71 -8.65 -9.05
N ALA A 51 -0.90 -7.60 -8.91
CA ALA A 51 -0.04 -7.11 -9.98
C ALA A 51 0.97 -8.17 -10.43
N LYS A 52 1.56 -8.91 -9.51
CA LYS A 52 2.49 -10.02 -9.81
C LYS A 52 1.79 -11.16 -10.54
N LYS A 53 0.59 -11.54 -10.12
CA LYS A 53 -0.19 -12.58 -10.79
C LYS A 53 -0.52 -12.18 -12.23
N GLU A 54 -0.94 -10.95 -12.43
CA GLU A 54 -1.23 -10.42 -13.76
C GLU A 54 0.03 -10.38 -14.63
N MET A 55 1.15 -9.98 -14.06
CA MET A 55 2.43 -9.96 -14.77
C MET A 55 2.83 -11.35 -15.23
N CYS A 56 2.69 -12.36 -14.38
CA CYS A 56 2.96 -13.76 -14.73
C CYS A 56 2.03 -14.27 -15.83
N ALA A 57 0.74 -13.94 -15.75
CA ALA A 57 -0.23 -14.30 -16.77
C ALA A 57 0.10 -13.64 -18.11
N ILE A 58 0.53 -12.40 -18.10
CA ILE A 58 0.95 -11.66 -19.30
C ILE A 58 2.21 -12.29 -19.91
N GLU A 59 3.20 -12.62 -19.10
CA GLU A 59 4.41 -13.32 -19.56
C GLU A 59 4.07 -14.62 -20.28
N TYR A 60 3.19 -15.41 -19.67
CA TYR A 60 2.71 -16.64 -20.27
C TYR A 60 2.00 -16.40 -21.60
N SER A 61 1.16 -15.37 -21.67
CA SER A 61 0.44 -14.99 -22.88
C SER A 61 1.39 -14.55 -23.99
N ILE A 62 2.41 -13.79 -23.67
CA ILE A 62 3.42 -13.32 -24.62
C ILE A 62 4.20 -14.50 -25.22
N ASP A 63 4.58 -15.48 -24.40
CA ASP A 63 5.31 -16.66 -24.86
C ASP A 63 4.48 -17.55 -25.78
N ASN A 64 3.16 -17.61 -25.60
CA ASN A 64 2.29 -18.53 -26.30
C ASN A 64 1.43 -17.88 -27.42
N THR A 65 1.43 -16.56 -27.51
CA THR A 65 0.58 -15.83 -28.45
C THR A 65 1.37 -14.69 -29.09
N ASP A 66 1.14 -14.44 -30.36
CA ASP A 66 1.71 -13.27 -31.03
C ASP A 66 0.88 -12.03 -30.68
N VAL A 67 1.37 -11.25 -29.74
CA VAL A 67 0.77 -9.97 -29.33
C VAL A 67 1.73 -8.85 -29.70
N GLU A 68 1.26 -7.87 -30.47
CA GLU A 68 2.07 -6.69 -30.81
C GLU A 68 1.81 -5.56 -29.83
N GLU A 69 0.55 -5.23 -29.60
CA GLU A 69 0.14 -4.19 -28.68
C GLU A 69 -1.24 -4.54 -28.12
N GLU A 70 -1.38 -4.47 -26.81
CA GLU A 70 -2.63 -4.76 -26.13
C GLU A 70 -2.81 -3.84 -24.94
N TYR A 71 -4.02 -3.34 -24.76
CA TYR A 71 -4.42 -2.57 -23.59
C TYR A 71 -5.70 -3.18 -23.04
N VAL A 72 -5.65 -3.62 -21.79
CA VAL A 72 -6.78 -4.27 -21.14
C VAL A 72 -7.04 -3.64 -19.78
N THR A 73 -8.30 -3.40 -19.51
CA THR A 73 -8.79 -2.94 -18.22
C THR A 73 -9.73 -3.97 -17.65
N LYS A 74 -9.51 -4.40 -16.42
CA LYS A 74 -10.40 -5.33 -15.74
C LYS A 74 -10.49 -5.01 -14.27
N THR A 75 -11.48 -5.58 -13.60
CA THR A 75 -11.70 -5.39 -12.18
C THR A 75 -11.72 -6.75 -11.50
N ILE A 76 -10.90 -6.91 -10.46
CA ILE A 76 -10.87 -8.10 -9.62
C ILE A 76 -11.17 -7.64 -8.20
N LYS A 77 -12.26 -8.16 -7.60
CA LYS A 77 -12.76 -7.69 -6.31
C LYS A 77 -13.01 -6.17 -6.39
N ASP A 78 -12.45 -5.39 -5.49
CA ASP A 78 -12.56 -3.92 -5.49
C ASP A 78 -11.37 -3.23 -6.17
N TYR A 79 -10.50 -3.99 -6.83
CA TYR A 79 -9.29 -3.47 -7.47
C TYR A 79 -9.48 -3.32 -8.97
N GLY A 80 -9.18 -2.14 -9.48
CA GLY A 80 -9.12 -1.89 -10.92
C GLY A 80 -7.71 -2.23 -11.42
N ILE A 81 -7.64 -3.04 -12.47
CA ILE A 81 -6.37 -3.48 -13.05
C ILE A 81 -6.31 -3.04 -14.50
N ASP A 82 -5.29 -2.27 -14.81
CA ASP A 82 -4.99 -1.85 -16.19
C ASP A 82 -3.64 -2.41 -16.57
N TYR A 83 -3.54 -3.06 -17.73
CA TYR A 83 -2.25 -3.42 -18.24
C TYR A 83 -2.09 -3.05 -19.70
N LYS A 84 -0.87 -2.71 -20.06
CA LYS A 84 -0.49 -2.36 -21.41
C LYS A 84 0.73 -3.18 -21.81
N ILE A 85 0.62 -3.84 -22.95
CA ILE A 85 1.71 -4.60 -23.54
C ILE A 85 2.10 -3.90 -24.85
N LYS A 86 3.39 -3.58 -24.98
CA LYS A 86 3.89 -2.95 -26.20
C LYS A 86 5.21 -3.60 -26.60
N LYS A 87 5.34 -3.94 -27.88
CA LYS A 87 6.59 -4.46 -28.41
C LYS A 87 7.66 -3.37 -28.36
N SER A 88 8.83 -3.70 -27.84
CA SER A 88 9.94 -2.77 -27.76
C SER A 88 10.58 -2.58 -29.14
N ASP A 89 10.74 -1.32 -29.54
CA ASP A 89 11.47 -0.99 -30.77
C ASP A 89 12.98 -1.06 -30.56
N LYS A 90 13.42 -1.04 -29.31
CA LYS A 90 14.83 -0.99 -28.94
C LYS A 90 15.48 -2.38 -28.87
N TYR A 91 14.72 -3.38 -28.47
CA TYR A 91 15.23 -4.75 -28.26
C TYR A 91 14.43 -5.76 -29.08
N TYR A 92 15.11 -6.72 -29.64
CA TYR A 92 14.49 -7.80 -30.41
C TYR A 92 13.76 -8.77 -29.49
N ASN A 93 12.54 -9.15 -29.89
CA ASN A 93 11.65 -10.06 -29.14
C ASN A 93 11.40 -9.63 -27.70
N CYS A 94 11.48 -8.34 -27.41
CA CYS A 94 11.24 -7.79 -26.08
C CYS A 94 9.94 -7.01 -26.06
N TYR A 95 9.15 -7.25 -25.03
CA TYR A 95 7.89 -6.55 -24.81
C TYR A 95 7.96 -5.76 -23.52
N LYS A 96 7.51 -4.51 -23.58
CA LYS A 96 7.36 -3.70 -22.39
C LYS A 96 5.96 -3.92 -21.84
N VAL A 97 5.89 -4.30 -20.57
CA VAL A 97 4.63 -4.55 -19.87
C VAL A 97 4.49 -3.57 -18.73
N ASP A 98 3.41 -2.83 -18.73
CA ASP A 98 3.05 -1.91 -17.66
C ASP A 98 1.76 -2.40 -17.02
N VAL A 99 1.80 -2.74 -15.73
CA VAL A 99 0.63 -3.18 -14.97
C VAL A 99 0.35 -2.14 -13.89
N THR A 100 -0.87 -1.67 -13.83
CA THR A 100 -1.32 -0.71 -12.84
C THR A 100 -2.49 -1.30 -12.06
N VAL A 101 -2.39 -1.34 -10.74
CA VAL A 101 -3.47 -1.77 -9.86
C VAL A 101 -3.92 -0.56 -9.04
N ARG A 102 -5.22 -0.28 -9.06
CA ARG A 102 -5.82 0.88 -8.37
C ARG A 102 -6.86 0.43 -7.35
N HIS A 103 -6.85 1.09 -6.23
CA HIS A 103 -7.89 0.95 -5.20
C HIS A 103 -8.15 2.31 -4.57
N LYS A 104 -9.28 2.93 -4.86
CA LYS A 104 -9.62 4.29 -4.41
C LYS A 104 -8.50 5.26 -4.78
N ASP A 105 -7.81 5.81 -3.76
CA ASP A 105 -6.72 6.78 -3.94
C ASP A 105 -5.34 6.13 -4.03
N GLU A 106 -5.26 4.81 -3.87
CA GLU A 106 -3.99 4.09 -3.91
C GLU A 106 -3.75 3.46 -5.29
N GLU A 107 -2.51 3.51 -5.74
CA GLU A 107 -2.12 3.00 -7.04
C GLU A 107 -0.74 2.35 -6.95
N ILE A 108 -0.60 1.16 -7.53
CA ILE A 108 0.68 0.45 -7.65
C ILE A 108 0.93 0.20 -9.13
N LYS A 109 2.13 0.57 -9.57
CA LYS A 109 2.58 0.35 -10.95
C LYS A 109 3.76 -0.61 -10.97
N LEU A 110 3.67 -1.63 -11.81
CA LEU A 110 4.78 -2.53 -12.11
C LEU A 110 5.13 -2.42 -13.59
N ASN A 111 6.40 -2.20 -13.87
CA ASN A 111 6.91 -2.17 -15.22
C ASN A 111 7.91 -3.30 -15.38
N SER A 112 7.84 -3.99 -16.48
CA SER A 112 8.77 -5.07 -16.77
C SER A 112 9.02 -5.20 -18.27
N TYR A 113 10.14 -5.80 -18.60
CA TYR A 113 10.44 -6.20 -19.96
C TYR A 113 10.42 -7.72 -20.02
N VAL A 114 9.65 -8.25 -20.96
CA VAL A 114 9.51 -9.68 -21.15
C VAL A 114 10.13 -10.05 -22.49
N VAL A 115 11.02 -11.01 -22.48
CA VAL A 115 11.64 -11.53 -23.69
C VAL A 115 10.88 -12.77 -24.14
N LYS A 116 10.40 -12.75 -25.36
CA LYS A 116 9.72 -13.91 -25.96
C LYS A 116 10.75 -14.96 -26.36
N ASN A 117 10.57 -16.15 -25.85
CA ASN A 117 11.41 -17.31 -26.20
C ASN A 117 10.97 -18.00 -27.50
#